data_47aa9b1faca2d751afad986fa31f399f
#
_entry.id   47aa9b1faca2d751afad986fa31f399f
#
_cell.length_a   1.000
_cell.length_b   1.000
_cell.length_c   1.000
_cell.angle_alpha   90.00
_cell.angle_beta   90.00
_cell.angle_gamma   90.00
#
_symmetry.space_group_name_H-M   'P 1'
#
loop_
_entity.id
_entity.type
_entity.pdbx_description
1 polymer ?
#
loop_
_entity_poly.entity_id
_entity_poly.type
_entity_poly.pdbx_seq_one_letter_code
_entity_poly.pdbx_strand_id
1 'polypeptide(L)'
;MESALLGDDEILLRSEQEFHIAAKTNNIEKMQQLIKRGVHIRAKNSVDRTALHWAAGAGQEQAVKLLLEHDVPVDEEDSFGMNALLLGAWFGHLKVIQILVNAGAKISCENKNGLNLLHCAAQRGHIKVLEFIMEDLEDIKVDKEDKFGRTAFHLAAEHGQREVVEFLIGFGCQHSMKDKEQNTALHLAAKNGHTEVLQKIVETGVELDEKNLEGNTALHLATEGGHFECVRILLEAKSNVNVQNEKGMNCLHYCALQGQEDIARTLIDEGINFNAVNNQKSSALHISVLQNFPAMVKLLIDCECDLDLTDYRLQTPLHIAAEHGRQDMAEMILIAGVNLKLQDKQGKTSLDVAARGNHINLADMIIKADRFYKWEKDNLNSDSDSWVVRHLTFKQDHRLETQHIRSVIWRLATKYLKPNEWKKLAQYWKFTDAHIRAIEQQWTGNKSYRDHGHRMLLIWLHGVVMAGENPIKGLFEGLVGIGRRDLAESIRKQANADDSSPKKCTAM
;
A
#
# COMPACT_ATOMS: atom_id res chain seq x y z
N MET A 1 -27.69 -1.74 4.76
CA MET A 1 -29.04 -2.34 4.88
C MET A 1 -29.35 -2.93 6.26
N GLU A 2 -28.40 -3.57 6.94
CA GLU A 2 -28.62 -4.12 8.29
C GLU A 2 -28.99 -3.07 9.35
N SER A 3 -28.42 -1.87 9.30
CA SER A 3 -28.79 -0.77 10.19
C SER A 3 -30.19 -0.17 9.91
N ALA A 4 -30.73 -0.35 8.71
CA ALA A 4 -32.07 0.08 8.33
C ALA A 4 -33.19 -0.90 8.80
N LEU A 5 -32.77 -2.04 9.39
CA LEU A 5 -33.70 -2.98 10.04
C LEU A 5 -34.17 -2.51 11.42
N LEU A 6 -33.63 -1.40 11.94
CA LEU A 6 -33.94 -0.79 13.22
C LEU A 6 -34.59 0.60 13.04
N GLY A 7 -35.31 0.82 11.92
CA GLY A 7 -35.98 2.09 11.66
C GLY A 7 -36.95 2.44 12.80
N ASP A 8 -36.81 3.64 13.36
CA ASP A 8 -37.68 4.19 14.37
C ASP A 8 -39.13 4.20 13.85
N ASP A 9 -40.02 3.43 14.49
CA ASP A 9 -41.43 3.29 14.15
C ASP A 9 -42.26 4.47 14.66
N GLU A 10 -41.69 5.66 14.76
CA GLU A 10 -42.37 6.85 15.33
C GLU A 10 -43.66 7.27 14.57
N ILE A 11 -43.87 6.82 13.35
CA ILE A 11 -45.00 7.18 12.49
C ILE A 11 -46.21 6.25 12.74
N LEU A 12 -45.98 5.04 13.24
CA LEU A 12 -47.02 4.03 13.45
C LEU A 12 -47.73 4.21 14.79
N LEU A 13 -49.03 3.92 14.81
CA LEU A 13 -49.75 3.76 16.06
C LEU A 13 -49.16 2.57 16.85
N ARG A 14 -49.24 2.61 18.16
CA ARG A 14 -48.73 1.56 19.05
C ARG A 14 -49.28 0.16 18.69
N SER A 15 -50.53 0.07 18.30
CA SER A 15 -51.16 -1.19 17.86
C SER A 15 -50.58 -1.71 16.54
N GLU A 16 -50.17 -0.81 15.63
CA GLU A 16 -49.57 -1.15 14.35
C GLU A 16 -48.08 -1.58 14.54
N GLN A 17 -47.34 -0.92 15.45
CA GLN A 17 -46.02 -1.35 15.86
C GLN A 17 -46.06 -2.76 16.47
N GLU A 18 -47.00 -3.00 17.40
CA GLU A 18 -47.21 -4.32 17.99
C GLU A 18 -47.57 -5.37 16.93
N PHE A 19 -48.30 -4.99 15.86
CA PHE A 19 -48.66 -5.87 14.76
C PHE A 19 -47.46 -6.22 13.89
N HIS A 20 -46.59 -5.27 13.55
CA HIS A 20 -45.34 -5.50 12.83
C HIS A 20 -44.40 -6.42 13.63
N ILE A 21 -44.24 -6.19 14.92
CA ILE A 21 -43.46 -7.04 15.81
C ILE A 21 -44.04 -8.45 15.87
N ALA A 22 -45.35 -8.59 15.98
CA ALA A 22 -46.03 -9.89 16.02
C ALA A 22 -45.83 -10.66 14.70
N ALA A 23 -45.89 -9.96 13.55
CA ALA A 23 -45.62 -10.55 12.23
C ALA A 23 -44.16 -11.01 12.12
N LYS A 24 -43.19 -10.19 12.54
CA LYS A 24 -41.75 -10.50 12.56
C LYS A 24 -41.43 -11.70 13.47
N THR A 25 -42.15 -11.85 14.61
CA THR A 25 -41.89 -12.91 15.59
C THR A 25 -42.81 -14.13 15.45
N ASN A 26 -43.64 -14.19 14.39
CA ASN A 26 -44.61 -15.26 14.13
C ASN A 26 -45.61 -15.46 15.27
N ASN A 27 -46.01 -14.38 15.94
CA ASN A 27 -47.04 -14.46 17.01
C ASN A 27 -48.43 -14.36 16.42
N ILE A 28 -48.95 -15.45 15.89
CA ILE A 28 -50.21 -15.54 15.17
C ILE A 28 -51.38 -15.16 16.04
N GLU A 29 -51.41 -15.60 17.33
CA GLU A 29 -52.49 -15.26 18.27
C GLU A 29 -52.60 -13.75 18.47
N LYS A 30 -51.44 -13.09 18.68
CA LYS A 30 -51.40 -11.63 18.84
C LYS A 30 -51.82 -10.90 17.57
N MET A 31 -51.40 -11.38 16.40
CA MET A 31 -51.84 -10.82 15.11
C MET A 31 -53.35 -10.91 14.95
N GLN A 32 -53.95 -12.09 15.20
CA GLN A 32 -55.40 -12.30 15.13
C GLN A 32 -56.18 -11.41 16.15
N GLN A 33 -55.65 -11.25 17.37
CA GLN A 33 -56.26 -10.37 18.38
C GLN A 33 -56.26 -8.91 17.91
N LEU A 34 -55.13 -8.43 17.32
CA LEU A 34 -55.02 -7.06 16.82
C LEU A 34 -55.90 -6.83 15.58
N ILE A 35 -56.01 -7.82 14.68
CA ILE A 35 -56.92 -7.79 13.53
C ILE A 35 -58.37 -7.64 14.00
N LYS A 36 -58.83 -8.45 15.01
CA LYS A 36 -60.15 -8.37 15.59
C LYS A 36 -60.42 -7.01 16.25
N ARG A 37 -59.41 -6.30 16.70
CA ARG A 37 -59.48 -4.94 17.26
C ARG A 37 -59.46 -3.84 16.20
N GLY A 38 -59.37 -4.20 14.91
CA GLY A 38 -59.40 -3.24 13.81
C GLY A 38 -58.08 -2.54 13.54
N VAL A 39 -56.91 -3.19 13.82
CA VAL A 39 -55.59 -2.65 13.45
C VAL A 39 -55.54 -2.42 11.95
N HIS A 40 -54.86 -1.36 11.50
CA HIS A 40 -54.63 -1.13 10.08
C HIS A 40 -53.53 -2.08 9.53
N ILE A 41 -53.96 -3.21 8.97
CA ILE A 41 -53.11 -4.33 8.55
C ILE A 41 -52.07 -3.90 7.51
N ARG A 42 -52.38 -2.88 6.68
CA ARG A 42 -51.53 -2.34 5.61
C ARG A 42 -50.68 -1.13 6.07
N ALA A 43 -50.62 -0.88 7.37
CA ALA A 43 -49.84 0.25 7.90
C ALA A 43 -48.39 0.14 7.47
N LYS A 44 -47.79 1.29 7.12
CA LYS A 44 -46.40 1.42 6.68
C LYS A 44 -45.59 2.18 7.72
N ASN A 45 -44.39 1.71 8.02
CA ASN A 45 -43.44 2.43 8.89
C ASN A 45 -42.70 3.55 8.14
N SER A 46 -41.73 4.19 8.77
CA SER A 46 -40.93 5.31 8.24
C SER A 46 -40.16 4.99 6.93
N VAL A 47 -39.97 3.72 6.63
CA VAL A 47 -39.32 3.25 5.38
C VAL A 47 -40.30 2.49 4.49
N ASP A 48 -41.61 2.79 4.59
CA ASP A 48 -42.69 2.18 3.82
C ASP A 48 -42.85 0.65 3.99
N ARG A 49 -42.27 0.03 5.02
CA ARG A 49 -42.42 -1.40 5.28
C ARG A 49 -43.75 -1.72 5.95
N THR A 50 -44.40 -2.76 5.46
CA THR A 50 -45.62 -3.35 6.04
C THR A 50 -45.29 -4.58 6.90
N ALA A 51 -46.30 -5.11 7.60
CA ALA A 51 -46.18 -6.37 8.33
C ALA A 51 -45.74 -7.55 7.44
N LEU A 52 -46.12 -7.56 6.15
CA LEU A 52 -45.70 -8.59 5.18
C LEU A 52 -44.20 -8.54 4.90
N HIS A 53 -43.60 -7.36 4.79
CA HIS A 53 -42.14 -7.19 4.64
C HIS A 53 -41.39 -7.79 5.84
N TRP A 54 -41.87 -7.52 7.06
CA TRP A 54 -41.27 -8.05 8.28
C TRP A 54 -41.41 -9.57 8.41
N ALA A 55 -42.61 -10.10 8.11
CA ALA A 55 -42.84 -11.54 8.14
C ALA A 55 -42.02 -12.28 7.10
N ALA A 56 -41.93 -11.74 5.86
CA ALA A 56 -41.14 -12.33 4.77
C ALA A 56 -39.63 -12.27 5.05
N GLY A 57 -39.13 -11.12 5.51
CA GLY A 57 -37.71 -10.94 5.86
C GLY A 57 -37.28 -11.77 7.08
N ALA A 58 -38.19 -12.13 7.97
CA ALA A 58 -37.96 -12.99 9.12
C ALA A 58 -38.24 -14.48 8.87
N GLY A 59 -38.72 -14.84 7.68
CA GLY A 59 -39.02 -16.23 7.31
C GLY A 59 -40.26 -16.83 7.97
N GLN A 60 -41.23 -16.00 8.35
CA GLN A 60 -42.37 -16.44 9.15
C GLN A 60 -43.54 -16.90 8.28
N GLU A 61 -43.52 -18.16 7.87
CA GLU A 61 -44.50 -18.77 6.95
C GLU A 61 -45.96 -18.57 7.37
N GLN A 62 -46.27 -18.78 8.66
CA GLN A 62 -47.63 -18.69 9.15
C GLN A 62 -48.12 -17.24 9.17
N ALA A 63 -47.28 -16.28 9.57
CA ALA A 63 -47.60 -14.87 9.53
C ALA A 63 -47.81 -14.39 8.08
N VAL A 64 -47.01 -14.83 7.14
CA VAL A 64 -47.19 -14.53 5.69
C VAL A 64 -48.52 -15.08 5.20
N LYS A 65 -48.87 -16.35 5.48
CA LYS A 65 -50.17 -16.93 5.10
C LYS A 65 -51.34 -16.14 5.67
N LEU A 66 -51.30 -15.83 6.98
CA LEU A 66 -52.35 -15.05 7.64
C LEU A 66 -52.54 -13.66 7.00
N LEU A 67 -51.46 -12.99 6.64
CA LEU A 67 -51.51 -11.68 5.99
C LEU A 67 -52.13 -11.77 4.59
N LEU A 68 -51.77 -12.81 3.82
CA LEU A 68 -52.32 -13.06 2.49
C LEU A 68 -53.82 -13.42 2.53
N GLU A 69 -54.27 -14.16 3.55
CA GLU A 69 -55.69 -14.46 3.80
C GLU A 69 -56.53 -13.20 4.08
N HIS A 70 -55.87 -12.10 4.48
CA HIS A 70 -56.51 -10.79 4.69
C HIS A 70 -56.28 -9.82 3.54
N ASP A 71 -56.02 -10.31 2.32
CA ASP A 71 -55.90 -9.52 1.09
C ASP A 71 -54.84 -8.40 1.17
N VAL A 72 -53.73 -8.62 1.88
CA VAL A 72 -52.61 -7.68 1.88
C VAL A 72 -51.96 -7.75 0.49
N PRO A 73 -51.67 -6.58 -0.16
CA PRO A 73 -51.00 -6.58 -1.45
C PRO A 73 -49.61 -7.24 -1.38
N VAL A 74 -49.40 -8.24 -2.21
CA VAL A 74 -48.17 -9.08 -2.20
C VAL A 74 -46.94 -8.35 -2.74
N ASP A 75 -47.18 -7.40 -3.66
CA ASP A 75 -46.09 -6.68 -4.39
C ASP A 75 -45.83 -5.25 -3.87
N GLU A 76 -46.33 -4.90 -2.66
CA GLU A 76 -46.01 -3.62 -2.05
C GLU A 76 -44.49 -3.46 -1.88
N GLU A 77 -43.99 -2.30 -2.22
CA GLU A 77 -42.57 -1.96 -2.15
C GLU A 77 -42.26 -1.05 -0.96
N ASP A 78 -41.13 -1.26 -0.30
CA ASP A 78 -40.58 -0.34 0.69
C ASP A 78 -39.83 0.85 0.02
N SER A 79 -39.32 1.76 0.82
CA SER A 79 -38.57 2.95 0.32
C SER A 79 -37.31 2.60 -0.48
N PHE A 80 -36.85 1.36 -0.43
CA PHE A 80 -35.72 0.85 -1.24
C PHE A 80 -36.17 0.09 -2.49
N GLY A 81 -37.50 -0.02 -2.72
CA GLY A 81 -38.08 -0.83 -3.78
C GLY A 81 -38.06 -2.33 -3.48
N MET A 82 -37.82 -2.71 -2.22
CA MET A 82 -37.87 -4.11 -1.82
C MET A 82 -39.33 -4.50 -1.50
N ASN A 83 -39.83 -5.58 -2.11
CA ASN A 83 -41.09 -6.21 -1.72
C ASN A 83 -40.84 -7.47 -0.87
N ALA A 84 -41.88 -8.11 -0.42
CA ALA A 84 -41.80 -9.32 0.40
C ALA A 84 -41.02 -10.45 -0.28
N LEU A 85 -41.18 -10.61 -1.60
CA LEU A 85 -40.52 -11.66 -2.38
C LEU A 85 -39.01 -11.43 -2.46
N LEU A 86 -38.57 -10.21 -2.75
CA LEU A 86 -37.14 -9.83 -2.76
C LEU A 86 -36.50 -9.96 -1.38
N LEU A 87 -37.23 -9.60 -0.30
CA LEU A 87 -36.75 -9.80 1.09
C LEU A 87 -36.60 -11.29 1.43
N GLY A 88 -37.56 -12.11 1.02
CA GLY A 88 -37.47 -13.57 1.16
C GLY A 88 -36.21 -14.13 0.48
N ALA A 89 -35.91 -13.68 -0.73
CA ALA A 89 -34.70 -14.08 -1.48
C ALA A 89 -33.42 -13.55 -0.83
N TRP A 90 -33.43 -12.30 -0.34
CA TRP A 90 -32.29 -11.69 0.35
C TRP A 90 -31.90 -12.41 1.64
N PHE A 91 -32.88 -12.90 2.40
CA PHE A 91 -32.66 -13.62 3.65
C PHE A 91 -32.69 -15.15 3.52
N GLY A 92 -32.95 -15.69 2.32
CA GLY A 92 -32.85 -17.11 2.04
C GLY A 92 -34.07 -17.94 2.49
N HIS A 93 -35.25 -17.34 2.59
CA HIS A 93 -36.45 -17.98 3.10
C HIS A 93 -37.26 -18.67 1.99
N LEU A 94 -36.75 -19.80 1.50
CA LEU A 94 -37.33 -20.54 0.37
C LEU A 94 -38.85 -20.79 0.51
N LYS A 95 -39.30 -21.28 1.67
CA LYS A 95 -40.75 -21.57 1.88
C LYS A 95 -41.62 -20.31 1.80
N VAL A 96 -41.14 -19.19 2.31
CA VAL A 96 -41.82 -17.90 2.18
C VAL A 96 -41.92 -17.49 0.72
N ILE A 97 -40.84 -17.63 -0.03
CA ILE A 97 -40.83 -17.35 -1.48
C ILE A 97 -41.87 -18.20 -2.19
N GLN A 98 -41.89 -19.51 -1.95
CA GLN A 98 -42.90 -20.44 -2.52
C GLN A 98 -44.32 -20.01 -2.21
N ILE A 99 -44.62 -19.61 -0.95
CA ILE A 99 -45.94 -19.14 -0.54
C ILE A 99 -46.32 -17.85 -1.30
N LEU A 100 -45.37 -16.90 -1.43
CA LEU A 100 -45.62 -15.63 -2.12
C LEU A 100 -45.83 -15.83 -3.63
N VAL A 101 -45.01 -16.69 -4.28
CA VAL A 101 -45.17 -17.05 -5.70
C VAL A 101 -46.55 -17.71 -5.94
N ASN A 102 -46.96 -18.67 -5.09
CA ASN A 102 -48.26 -19.31 -5.17
C ASN A 102 -49.44 -18.32 -4.93
N ALA A 103 -49.19 -17.24 -4.20
CA ALA A 103 -50.14 -16.16 -4.01
C ALA A 103 -50.17 -15.13 -5.16
N GLY A 104 -49.40 -15.37 -6.25
CA GLY A 104 -49.38 -14.52 -7.43
C GLY A 104 -48.42 -13.34 -7.35
N ALA A 105 -47.39 -13.41 -6.49
CA ALA A 105 -46.34 -12.39 -6.46
C ALA A 105 -45.60 -12.27 -7.83
N LYS A 106 -45.32 -11.03 -8.22
CA LYS A 106 -44.65 -10.73 -9.49
C LYS A 106 -43.18 -11.13 -9.45
N ILE A 107 -42.82 -12.19 -10.18
CA ILE A 107 -41.46 -12.75 -10.22
C ILE A 107 -40.46 -11.79 -10.87
N SER A 108 -40.90 -10.97 -11.85
CA SER A 108 -40.06 -9.99 -12.54
C SER A 108 -39.82 -8.69 -11.75
N CYS A 109 -39.98 -8.70 -10.42
CA CYS A 109 -39.76 -7.53 -9.57
C CYS A 109 -38.27 -7.18 -9.46
N GLU A 110 -38.00 -5.89 -9.32
CA GLU A 110 -36.67 -5.35 -9.13
C GLU A 110 -36.72 -4.22 -8.08
N ASN A 111 -35.71 -4.12 -7.27
CA ASN A 111 -35.60 -3.01 -6.34
C ASN A 111 -35.12 -1.70 -7.02
N LYS A 112 -34.96 -0.61 -6.26
CA LYS A 112 -34.50 0.67 -6.81
C LYS A 112 -33.11 0.64 -7.44
N ASN A 113 -32.27 -0.36 -7.12
CA ASN A 113 -30.97 -0.59 -7.74
C ASN A 113 -31.02 -1.58 -8.92
N GLY A 114 -32.19 -2.08 -9.28
CA GLY A 114 -32.35 -3.08 -10.32
C GLY A 114 -32.04 -4.51 -9.89
N LEU A 115 -31.90 -4.75 -8.58
CA LEU A 115 -31.68 -6.11 -8.08
C LEU A 115 -32.99 -6.90 -8.15
N ASN A 116 -32.96 -8.04 -8.83
CA ASN A 116 -34.04 -9.01 -8.90
C ASN A 116 -33.82 -10.16 -7.88
N LEU A 117 -34.67 -11.17 -7.91
CA LEU A 117 -34.58 -12.35 -7.05
C LEU A 117 -33.24 -13.06 -7.12
N LEU A 118 -32.73 -13.24 -8.34
CA LEU A 118 -31.47 -13.93 -8.57
C LEU A 118 -30.29 -13.15 -7.98
N HIS A 119 -30.25 -11.83 -8.15
CA HIS A 119 -29.26 -10.96 -7.56
C HIS A 119 -29.26 -11.02 -6.04
N CYS A 120 -30.45 -10.93 -5.43
CA CYS A 120 -30.62 -10.97 -3.98
C CYS A 120 -30.10 -12.29 -3.38
N ALA A 121 -30.53 -13.43 -3.96
CA ALA A 121 -30.11 -14.75 -3.49
C ALA A 121 -28.61 -15.01 -3.74
N ALA A 122 -28.08 -14.59 -4.89
CA ALA A 122 -26.67 -14.79 -5.23
C ALA A 122 -25.74 -13.97 -4.32
N GLN A 123 -26.05 -12.70 -4.08
CA GLN A 123 -25.27 -11.84 -3.20
C GLN A 123 -25.13 -12.40 -1.78
N ARG A 124 -26.13 -13.12 -1.30
CA ARG A 124 -26.19 -13.63 0.07
C ARG A 124 -25.87 -15.14 0.20
N GLY A 125 -25.60 -15.81 -0.90
CA GLY A 125 -25.19 -17.22 -0.89
C GLY A 125 -26.32 -18.23 -0.71
N HIS A 126 -27.55 -17.90 -1.05
CA HIS A 126 -28.70 -18.75 -0.79
C HIS A 126 -28.96 -19.77 -1.90
N ILE A 127 -28.16 -20.83 -1.94
CA ILE A 127 -28.22 -21.87 -3.01
C ILE A 127 -29.62 -22.44 -3.19
N LYS A 128 -30.30 -22.87 -2.13
CA LYS A 128 -31.65 -23.46 -2.26
C LYS A 128 -32.69 -22.52 -2.87
N VAL A 129 -32.51 -21.24 -2.65
CA VAL A 129 -33.37 -20.21 -3.28
C VAL A 129 -33.02 -20.08 -4.76
N LEU A 130 -31.72 -20.14 -5.10
CA LEU A 130 -31.24 -20.10 -6.49
C LEU A 130 -31.70 -21.32 -7.28
N GLU A 131 -31.60 -22.52 -6.70
CA GLU A 131 -32.13 -23.76 -7.27
C GLU A 131 -33.61 -23.59 -7.64
N PHE A 132 -34.44 -23.17 -6.69
CA PHE A 132 -35.87 -22.93 -6.92
C PHE A 132 -36.12 -21.87 -7.99
N ILE A 133 -35.36 -20.76 -7.98
CA ILE A 133 -35.53 -19.68 -8.98
C ILE A 133 -35.19 -20.18 -10.39
N MET A 134 -34.15 -21.00 -10.55
CA MET A 134 -33.66 -21.43 -11.85
C MET A 134 -34.37 -22.67 -12.38
N GLU A 135 -34.87 -23.54 -11.51
CA GLU A 135 -35.50 -24.82 -11.89
C GLU A 135 -37.03 -24.74 -11.95
N ASP A 136 -37.66 -24.02 -11.02
CA ASP A 136 -39.11 -24.00 -10.86
C ASP A 136 -39.79 -22.75 -11.42
N LEU A 137 -39.04 -21.64 -11.67
CA LEU A 137 -39.61 -20.42 -12.22
C LEU A 137 -39.29 -20.25 -13.69
N GLU A 138 -40.31 -19.82 -14.46
CA GLU A 138 -40.16 -19.58 -15.89
C GLU A 138 -39.62 -18.17 -16.19
N ASP A 139 -39.04 -17.96 -17.40
CA ASP A 139 -38.57 -16.67 -17.92
C ASP A 139 -37.46 -15.98 -17.15
N ILE A 140 -36.69 -16.71 -16.33
CA ILE A 140 -35.55 -16.15 -15.59
C ILE A 140 -34.33 -16.03 -16.50
N LYS A 141 -33.79 -14.81 -16.65
CA LYS A 141 -32.56 -14.53 -17.38
C LYS A 141 -31.39 -14.55 -16.38
N VAL A 142 -30.50 -15.54 -16.50
CA VAL A 142 -29.34 -15.72 -15.61
C VAL A 142 -28.38 -14.52 -15.66
N ASP A 143 -28.22 -13.92 -16.83
CA ASP A 143 -27.31 -12.80 -17.08
C ASP A 143 -28.00 -11.42 -17.04
N LYS A 144 -29.16 -11.34 -16.38
CA LYS A 144 -29.84 -10.05 -16.18
C LYS A 144 -28.93 -9.11 -15.39
N GLU A 145 -28.80 -7.87 -15.89
CA GLU A 145 -27.99 -6.83 -15.26
C GLU A 145 -28.81 -5.97 -14.28
N ASP A 146 -28.19 -5.56 -13.19
CA ASP A 146 -28.71 -4.50 -12.30
C ASP A 146 -28.43 -3.10 -12.89
N LYS A 147 -28.76 -2.04 -12.16
CA LYS A 147 -28.53 -0.65 -12.62
C LYS A 147 -27.04 -0.28 -12.72
N PHE A 148 -26.15 -1.07 -12.17
CA PHE A 148 -24.69 -0.91 -12.25
C PHE A 148 -24.06 -1.82 -13.31
N GLY A 149 -24.87 -2.57 -14.09
CA GLY A 149 -24.41 -3.54 -15.08
C GLY A 149 -23.94 -4.86 -14.46
N ARG A 150 -24.20 -5.10 -13.19
CA ARG A 150 -23.77 -6.31 -12.49
C ARG A 150 -24.80 -7.40 -12.65
N THR A 151 -24.35 -8.60 -12.96
CA THR A 151 -25.17 -9.83 -12.95
C THR A 151 -25.12 -10.49 -11.57
N ALA A 152 -25.94 -11.51 -11.36
CA ALA A 152 -25.87 -12.35 -10.16
C ALA A 152 -24.48 -12.97 -9.96
N PHE A 153 -23.79 -13.31 -11.05
CA PHE A 153 -22.43 -13.85 -11.04
C PHE A 153 -21.41 -12.81 -10.51
N HIS A 154 -21.52 -11.55 -10.91
CA HIS A 154 -20.70 -10.46 -10.35
C HIS A 154 -20.92 -10.31 -8.85
N LEU A 155 -22.17 -10.30 -8.38
CA LEU A 155 -22.49 -10.14 -6.95
C LEU A 155 -22.03 -11.34 -6.13
N ALA A 156 -22.15 -12.56 -6.65
CA ALA A 156 -21.62 -13.75 -5.99
C ALA A 156 -20.08 -13.69 -5.86
N ALA A 157 -19.39 -13.24 -6.91
CA ALA A 157 -17.95 -13.07 -6.89
C ALA A 157 -17.49 -11.95 -5.95
N GLU A 158 -18.19 -10.81 -5.94
CA GLU A 158 -17.92 -9.68 -5.05
C GLU A 158 -18.03 -10.05 -3.57
N HIS A 159 -18.96 -10.96 -3.23
CA HIS A 159 -19.24 -11.35 -1.84
C HIS A 159 -18.67 -12.72 -1.44
N GLY A 160 -17.87 -13.34 -2.29
CA GLY A 160 -17.18 -14.58 -1.97
C GLY A 160 -18.08 -15.83 -1.89
N GLN A 161 -19.20 -15.84 -2.60
CA GLN A 161 -20.19 -16.91 -2.56
C GLN A 161 -19.80 -18.06 -3.50
N ARG A 162 -18.83 -18.87 -3.08
CA ARG A 162 -18.25 -19.96 -3.90
C ARG A 162 -19.30 -20.90 -4.48
N GLU A 163 -20.19 -21.44 -3.64
CA GLU A 163 -21.21 -22.40 -4.06
C GLU A 163 -22.16 -21.80 -5.11
N VAL A 164 -22.49 -20.50 -4.98
CA VAL A 164 -23.30 -19.76 -5.95
C VAL A 164 -22.55 -19.60 -7.27
N VAL A 165 -21.26 -19.28 -7.21
CA VAL A 165 -20.41 -19.16 -8.39
C VAL A 165 -20.37 -20.49 -9.15
N GLU A 166 -20.12 -21.61 -8.45
CA GLU A 166 -20.12 -22.95 -9.04
C GLU A 166 -21.50 -23.30 -9.65
N PHE A 167 -22.58 -22.97 -8.97
CA PHE A 167 -23.95 -23.17 -9.45
C PHE A 167 -24.22 -22.40 -10.75
N LEU A 168 -23.94 -21.11 -10.76
CA LEU A 168 -24.19 -20.24 -11.94
C LEU A 168 -23.32 -20.67 -13.14
N ILE A 169 -22.07 -21.10 -12.93
CA ILE A 169 -21.23 -21.69 -13.97
C ILE A 169 -21.91 -22.93 -14.57
N GLY A 170 -22.45 -23.82 -13.74
CA GLY A 170 -23.17 -25.01 -14.15
C GLY A 170 -24.44 -24.70 -14.99
N PHE A 171 -25.09 -23.58 -14.73
CA PHE A 171 -26.23 -23.09 -15.52
C PHE A 171 -25.85 -22.30 -16.77
N GLY A 172 -24.54 -22.15 -17.07
CA GLY A 172 -24.07 -21.54 -18.31
C GLY A 172 -24.15 -20.03 -18.34
N CYS A 173 -23.95 -19.33 -17.22
CA CYS A 173 -23.84 -17.88 -17.19
C CYS A 173 -22.65 -17.37 -18.03
N GLN A 174 -22.72 -16.14 -18.51
CA GLN A 174 -21.62 -15.51 -19.26
C GLN A 174 -20.57 -14.96 -18.30
N HIS A 175 -19.41 -15.66 -18.20
CA HIS A 175 -18.35 -15.35 -17.25
C HIS A 175 -17.57 -14.07 -17.56
N SER A 176 -17.59 -13.62 -18.83
CA SER A 176 -16.82 -12.48 -19.35
C SER A 176 -17.59 -11.17 -19.36
N MET A 177 -18.82 -11.16 -18.85
CA MET A 177 -19.60 -9.91 -18.78
C MET A 177 -18.88 -8.88 -17.93
N LYS A 178 -19.04 -7.62 -18.30
CA LYS A 178 -18.45 -6.47 -17.60
C LYS A 178 -19.55 -5.57 -17.05
N ASP A 179 -19.35 -5.12 -15.82
CA ASP A 179 -20.20 -4.12 -15.20
C ASP A 179 -19.98 -2.71 -15.82
N LYS A 180 -20.65 -1.68 -15.33
CA LYS A 180 -20.47 -0.30 -15.82
C LYS A 180 -19.09 0.30 -15.57
N GLU A 181 -18.34 -0.23 -14.60
CA GLU A 181 -16.94 0.10 -14.36
C GLU A 181 -15.97 -0.78 -15.16
N GLN A 182 -16.55 -1.61 -16.09
CA GLN A 182 -15.81 -2.59 -16.89
C GLN A 182 -15.12 -3.68 -16.04
N ASN A 183 -15.55 -3.90 -14.80
CA ASN A 183 -15.08 -5.03 -14.01
C ASN A 183 -15.77 -6.31 -14.48
N THR A 184 -15.02 -7.38 -14.61
CA THR A 184 -15.52 -8.75 -14.67
C THR A 184 -15.69 -9.30 -13.25
N ALA A 185 -16.36 -10.44 -13.11
CA ALA A 185 -16.44 -11.15 -11.83
C ALA A 185 -15.05 -11.49 -11.25
N LEU A 186 -14.05 -11.76 -12.13
CA LEU A 186 -12.67 -12.00 -11.71
C LEU A 186 -12.06 -10.76 -11.04
N HIS A 187 -12.30 -9.55 -11.55
CA HIS A 187 -11.88 -8.30 -10.94
C HIS A 187 -12.45 -8.14 -9.53
N LEU A 188 -13.75 -8.40 -9.37
CA LEU A 188 -14.44 -8.25 -8.08
C LEU A 188 -13.96 -9.27 -7.05
N ALA A 189 -13.78 -10.54 -7.44
CA ALA A 189 -13.20 -11.57 -6.58
C ALA A 189 -11.77 -11.22 -6.15
N ALA A 190 -10.95 -10.74 -7.09
CA ALA A 190 -9.56 -10.34 -6.83
C ALA A 190 -9.47 -9.13 -5.89
N LYS A 191 -10.31 -8.11 -6.12
CA LYS A 191 -10.37 -6.89 -5.30
C LYS A 191 -10.70 -7.17 -3.84
N ASN A 192 -11.59 -8.14 -3.60
CA ASN A 192 -12.07 -8.48 -2.25
C ASN A 192 -11.33 -9.67 -1.62
N GLY A 193 -10.35 -10.27 -2.30
CA GLY A 193 -9.55 -11.36 -1.78
C GLY A 193 -10.28 -12.70 -1.65
N HIS A 194 -11.30 -12.94 -2.46
CA HIS A 194 -12.08 -14.17 -2.43
C HIS A 194 -11.39 -15.29 -3.21
N THR A 195 -10.38 -15.88 -2.60
CA THR A 195 -9.44 -16.84 -3.19
C THR A 195 -10.14 -18.03 -3.85
N GLU A 196 -11.07 -18.68 -3.13
CA GLU A 196 -11.78 -19.86 -3.63
C GLU A 196 -12.68 -19.55 -4.82
N VAL A 197 -13.34 -18.39 -4.79
CA VAL A 197 -14.16 -17.88 -5.91
C VAL A 197 -13.28 -17.56 -7.10
N LEU A 198 -12.18 -16.82 -6.87
CA LEU A 198 -11.22 -16.45 -7.91
C LEU A 198 -10.68 -17.70 -8.62
N GLN A 199 -10.30 -18.72 -7.88
CA GLN A 199 -9.82 -19.97 -8.44
C GLN A 199 -10.87 -20.63 -9.33
N LYS A 200 -12.13 -20.68 -8.88
CA LYS A 200 -13.22 -21.25 -9.68
C LYS A 200 -13.47 -20.50 -10.99
N ILE A 201 -13.38 -19.18 -10.95
CA ILE A 201 -13.52 -18.35 -12.15
C ILE A 201 -12.35 -18.61 -13.11
N VAL A 202 -11.10 -18.68 -12.60
CA VAL A 202 -9.92 -18.99 -13.42
C VAL A 202 -10.03 -20.36 -14.07
N GLU A 203 -10.57 -21.38 -13.41
CA GLU A 203 -10.79 -22.72 -13.95
C GLU A 203 -11.74 -22.75 -15.17
N THR A 204 -12.58 -21.73 -15.34
CA THR A 204 -13.47 -21.61 -16.54
C THR A 204 -12.74 -21.15 -17.80
N GLY A 205 -11.46 -20.77 -17.70
CA GLY A 205 -10.65 -20.32 -18.83
C GLY A 205 -10.98 -18.90 -19.32
N VAL A 206 -11.43 -18.02 -18.41
CA VAL A 206 -11.66 -16.60 -18.73
C VAL A 206 -10.35 -15.89 -19.07
N GLU A 207 -10.45 -14.79 -19.83
CA GLU A 207 -9.30 -13.90 -20.07
C GLU A 207 -8.87 -13.23 -18.75
N LEU A 208 -7.60 -13.41 -18.37
CA LEU A 208 -7.08 -12.94 -17.08
C LEU A 208 -6.65 -11.48 -17.10
N ASP A 209 -6.26 -10.98 -18.29
CA ASP A 209 -5.65 -9.65 -18.45
C ASP A 209 -6.63 -8.59 -18.97
N GLU A 210 -7.93 -8.90 -18.89
CA GLU A 210 -8.99 -7.92 -19.14
C GLU A 210 -8.79 -6.68 -18.25
N LYS A 211 -9.04 -5.50 -18.82
CA LYS A 211 -8.88 -4.22 -18.14
C LYS A 211 -10.24 -3.62 -17.79
N ASN A 212 -10.35 -3.09 -16.59
CA ASN A 212 -11.48 -2.26 -16.19
C ASN A 212 -11.31 -0.79 -16.66
N LEU A 213 -12.21 0.12 -16.30
CA LEU A 213 -12.14 1.55 -16.69
C LEU A 213 -10.88 2.27 -16.24
N GLU A 214 -10.25 1.85 -15.14
CA GLU A 214 -8.97 2.39 -14.68
C GLU A 214 -7.76 1.73 -15.37
N GLY A 215 -8.01 0.78 -16.26
CA GLY A 215 -6.98 -0.04 -16.91
C GLY A 215 -6.38 -1.11 -15.98
N ASN A 216 -6.97 -1.36 -14.81
CA ASN A 216 -6.53 -2.38 -13.88
C ASN A 216 -6.98 -3.77 -14.37
N THR A 217 -6.10 -4.76 -14.26
CA THR A 217 -6.42 -6.18 -14.37
C THR A 217 -6.78 -6.74 -12.99
N ALA A 218 -7.29 -7.97 -12.94
CA ALA A 218 -7.53 -8.67 -11.68
C ALA A 218 -6.25 -8.75 -10.80
N LEU A 219 -5.07 -8.92 -11.43
CA LEU A 219 -3.78 -8.95 -10.73
C LEU A 219 -3.45 -7.60 -10.06
N HIS A 220 -3.75 -6.47 -10.71
CA HIS A 220 -3.60 -5.14 -10.09
C HIS A 220 -4.47 -5.01 -8.84
N LEU A 221 -5.75 -5.39 -8.93
CA LEU A 221 -6.70 -5.27 -7.82
C LEU A 221 -6.36 -6.21 -6.65
N ALA A 222 -5.93 -7.45 -6.94
CA ALA A 222 -5.45 -8.37 -5.92
C ALA A 222 -4.20 -7.83 -5.20
N THR A 223 -3.29 -7.22 -5.96
CA THR A 223 -2.07 -6.61 -5.39
C THR A 223 -2.42 -5.36 -4.57
N GLU A 224 -3.27 -4.49 -5.08
CA GLU A 224 -3.74 -3.31 -4.35
C GLU A 224 -4.43 -3.68 -3.05
N GLY A 225 -5.22 -4.77 -3.04
CA GLY A 225 -5.87 -5.29 -1.83
C GLY A 225 -4.93 -6.04 -0.88
N GLY A 226 -3.70 -6.34 -1.28
CA GLY A 226 -2.76 -7.14 -0.48
C GLY A 226 -3.13 -8.63 -0.39
N HIS A 227 -3.89 -9.13 -1.35
CA HIS A 227 -4.43 -10.50 -1.35
C HIS A 227 -3.44 -11.49 -1.95
N PHE A 228 -2.43 -11.88 -1.17
CA PHE A 228 -1.31 -12.72 -1.60
C PHE A 228 -1.74 -14.00 -2.33
N GLU A 229 -2.70 -14.76 -1.78
CA GLU A 229 -3.16 -16.02 -2.39
C GLU A 229 -3.86 -15.79 -3.74
N CYS A 230 -4.62 -14.68 -3.89
CA CYS A 230 -5.21 -14.32 -5.17
C CYS A 230 -4.13 -13.97 -6.21
N VAL A 231 -3.11 -13.22 -5.80
CA VAL A 231 -1.93 -12.92 -6.64
C VAL A 231 -1.26 -14.20 -7.10
N ARG A 232 -1.00 -15.14 -6.18
CA ARG A 232 -0.37 -16.42 -6.47
C ARG A 232 -1.14 -17.24 -7.51
N ILE A 233 -2.46 -17.37 -7.32
CA ILE A 233 -3.32 -18.10 -8.27
C ILE A 233 -3.30 -17.47 -9.66
N LEU A 234 -3.40 -16.13 -9.75
CA LEU A 234 -3.36 -15.43 -11.03
C LEU A 234 -2.03 -15.60 -11.76
N LEU A 235 -0.91 -15.59 -11.03
CA LEU A 235 0.42 -15.82 -11.59
C LEU A 235 0.61 -17.28 -12.03
N GLU A 236 0.14 -18.26 -11.24
CA GLU A 236 0.14 -19.67 -11.63
C GLU A 236 -0.69 -19.91 -12.90
N ALA A 237 -1.79 -19.18 -13.07
CA ALA A 237 -2.62 -19.20 -14.26
C ALA A 237 -2.02 -18.43 -15.45
N LYS A 238 -0.81 -17.83 -15.29
CA LYS A 238 -0.06 -17.09 -16.32
C LYS A 238 -0.69 -15.76 -16.73
N SER A 239 -1.31 -15.05 -15.79
CA SER A 239 -1.64 -13.64 -15.98
C SER A 239 -0.39 -12.81 -16.30
N ASN A 240 -0.51 -11.83 -17.20
CA ASN A 240 0.63 -11.01 -17.60
C ASN A 240 1.03 -10.01 -16.51
N VAL A 241 2.15 -10.28 -15.87
CA VAL A 241 2.70 -9.49 -14.77
C VAL A 241 3.11 -8.06 -15.16
N ASN A 242 3.35 -7.81 -16.46
CA ASN A 242 3.89 -6.54 -16.96
C ASN A 242 2.83 -5.55 -17.49
N VAL A 243 1.56 -5.84 -17.29
CA VAL A 243 0.48 -4.91 -17.70
C VAL A 243 0.60 -3.62 -16.88
N GLN A 244 0.40 -2.49 -17.55
CA GLN A 244 0.26 -1.18 -16.92
C GLN A 244 -1.18 -0.67 -17.10
N ASN A 245 -1.70 -0.05 -16.04
CA ASN A 245 -3.02 0.58 -16.05
C ASN A 245 -2.99 1.98 -16.70
N GLU A 246 -4.12 2.70 -16.68
CA GLU A 246 -4.24 4.05 -17.26
C GLU A 246 -3.34 5.09 -16.57
N LYS A 247 -2.89 4.85 -15.33
CA LYS A 247 -1.91 5.69 -14.62
C LYS A 247 -0.46 5.27 -14.90
N GLY A 248 -0.24 4.27 -15.78
CA GLY A 248 1.06 3.68 -16.05
C GLY A 248 1.60 2.81 -14.90
N MET A 249 0.77 2.46 -13.94
CA MET A 249 1.16 1.64 -12.78
C MET A 249 1.13 0.15 -13.16
N ASN A 250 2.17 -0.60 -12.81
CA ASN A 250 2.14 -2.05 -12.75
C ASN A 250 1.95 -2.52 -11.29
N CYS A 251 1.83 -3.83 -11.09
CA CYS A 251 1.62 -4.39 -9.75
C CYS A 251 2.73 -4.02 -8.74
N LEU A 252 3.99 -3.89 -9.19
CA LEU A 252 5.10 -3.52 -8.30
C LEU A 252 5.00 -2.09 -7.76
N HIS A 253 4.39 -1.17 -8.50
CA HIS A 253 4.11 0.18 -8.01
C HIS A 253 3.10 0.15 -6.85
N TYR A 254 2.10 -0.74 -6.89
CA TYR A 254 1.14 -0.92 -5.79
C TYR A 254 1.81 -1.53 -4.56
N CYS A 255 2.70 -2.54 -4.76
CA CYS A 255 3.52 -3.07 -3.66
C CYS A 255 4.37 -1.97 -3.01
N ALA A 256 4.98 -1.09 -3.83
CA ALA A 256 5.79 0.02 -3.34
C ALA A 256 4.97 1.09 -2.59
N LEU A 257 3.70 1.30 -2.95
CA LEU A 257 2.79 2.22 -2.25
C LEU A 257 2.41 1.73 -0.86
N GLN A 258 2.35 0.42 -0.65
CA GLN A 258 1.83 -0.19 0.56
C GLN A 258 2.89 -0.96 1.39
N GLY A 259 4.09 -1.12 0.84
CA GLY A 259 5.17 -1.86 1.50
C GLY A 259 4.98 -3.38 1.53
N GLN A 260 4.34 -3.94 0.51
CA GLN A 260 4.01 -5.39 0.41
C GLN A 260 5.20 -6.18 -0.15
N GLU A 261 6.15 -6.55 0.70
CA GLU A 261 7.40 -7.20 0.28
C GLU A 261 7.18 -8.61 -0.29
N ASP A 262 6.33 -9.41 0.34
CA ASP A 262 6.11 -10.80 -0.06
C ASP A 262 5.50 -10.89 -1.47
N ILE A 263 4.50 -10.04 -1.74
CA ILE A 263 3.89 -9.93 -3.08
C ILE A 263 4.92 -9.43 -4.08
N ALA A 264 5.69 -8.39 -3.73
CA ALA A 264 6.72 -7.83 -4.59
C ALA A 264 7.77 -8.88 -4.98
N ARG A 265 8.23 -9.68 -4.03
CA ARG A 265 9.18 -10.77 -4.27
C ARG A 265 8.62 -11.79 -5.25
N THR A 266 7.40 -12.23 -5.06
CA THR A 266 6.73 -13.17 -5.97
C THR A 266 6.58 -12.60 -7.38
N LEU A 267 6.22 -11.30 -7.52
CA LEU A 267 6.12 -10.64 -8.81
C LEU A 267 7.48 -10.52 -9.52
N ILE A 268 8.56 -10.26 -8.76
CA ILE A 268 9.93 -10.19 -9.29
C ILE A 268 10.37 -11.57 -9.78
N ASP A 269 10.10 -12.63 -9.03
CA ASP A 269 10.41 -14.01 -9.42
C ASP A 269 9.67 -14.42 -10.71
N GLU A 270 8.47 -13.90 -10.95
CA GLU A 270 7.71 -14.09 -12.21
C GLU A 270 8.11 -13.12 -13.34
N GLY A 271 9.15 -12.31 -13.15
CA GLY A 271 9.76 -11.47 -14.20
C GLY A 271 9.05 -10.13 -14.45
N ILE A 272 8.50 -9.50 -13.42
CA ILE A 272 7.99 -8.13 -13.55
C ILE A 272 9.12 -7.16 -13.87
N ASN A 273 8.87 -6.20 -14.75
CA ASN A 273 9.80 -5.12 -15.00
C ASN A 273 9.86 -4.17 -13.80
N PHE A 274 10.88 -4.33 -12.95
CA PHE A 274 11.09 -3.51 -11.76
C PHE A 274 11.58 -2.09 -12.08
N ASN A 275 12.04 -1.83 -13.32
CA ASN A 275 12.38 -0.49 -13.80
C ASN A 275 11.24 0.21 -14.54
N ALA A 276 10.05 -0.38 -14.57
CA ALA A 276 8.87 0.28 -15.15
C ALA A 276 8.58 1.60 -14.43
N VAL A 277 8.16 2.59 -15.20
CA VAL A 277 7.79 3.90 -14.68
C VAL A 277 6.32 4.20 -14.99
N ASN A 278 5.66 4.87 -14.07
CA ASN A 278 4.29 5.32 -14.23
C ASN A 278 4.21 6.62 -15.07
N ASN A 279 3.02 7.18 -15.25
CA ASN A 279 2.82 8.42 -16.01
C ASN A 279 3.53 9.65 -15.41
N GLN A 280 3.91 9.58 -14.12
CA GLN A 280 4.75 10.59 -13.47
C GLN A 280 6.25 10.28 -13.59
N LYS A 281 6.60 9.30 -14.43
CA LYS A 281 7.96 8.74 -14.56
C LYS A 281 8.54 8.20 -13.25
N SER A 282 7.73 7.94 -12.24
CA SER A 282 8.18 7.36 -10.98
C SER A 282 8.25 5.85 -11.09
N SER A 283 9.39 5.25 -10.71
CA SER A 283 9.56 3.81 -10.55
C SER A 283 9.07 3.34 -9.17
N ALA A 284 8.98 2.03 -8.96
CA ALA A 284 8.68 1.44 -7.65
C ALA A 284 9.66 1.91 -6.57
N LEU A 285 10.95 2.10 -6.92
CA LEU A 285 11.96 2.61 -5.98
C LEU A 285 11.67 4.06 -5.54
N HIS A 286 11.28 4.96 -6.47
CA HIS A 286 10.88 6.33 -6.11
C HIS A 286 9.73 6.32 -5.09
N ILE A 287 8.71 5.48 -5.35
CA ILE A 287 7.53 5.36 -4.49
C ILE A 287 7.91 4.79 -3.12
N SER A 288 8.73 3.73 -3.07
CA SER A 288 9.16 3.10 -1.82
C SER A 288 9.95 4.06 -0.92
N VAL A 289 10.81 4.89 -1.52
CA VAL A 289 11.56 5.92 -0.80
C VAL A 289 10.62 7.01 -0.28
N LEU A 290 9.68 7.47 -1.11
CA LEU A 290 8.70 8.49 -0.73
C LEU A 290 7.81 8.01 0.43
N GLN A 291 7.31 6.78 0.36
CA GLN A 291 6.44 6.17 1.36
C GLN A 291 7.19 5.69 2.62
N ASN A 292 8.51 5.72 2.62
CA ASN A 292 9.35 5.29 3.74
C ASN A 292 9.28 3.78 4.05
N PHE A 293 9.40 2.94 3.03
CA PHE A 293 9.46 1.48 3.16
C PHE A 293 10.89 0.96 2.93
N PRO A 294 11.77 0.94 3.94
CA PRO A 294 13.18 0.57 3.78
C PRO A 294 13.39 -0.88 3.34
N ALA A 295 12.53 -1.80 3.75
CA ALA A 295 12.65 -3.20 3.34
C ALA A 295 12.30 -3.39 1.86
N MET A 296 11.30 -2.65 1.34
CA MET A 296 10.99 -2.61 -0.09
C MET A 296 12.15 -1.98 -0.89
N VAL A 297 12.74 -0.89 -0.39
CA VAL A 297 13.93 -0.27 -1.01
C VAL A 297 15.08 -1.26 -1.09
N LYS A 298 15.34 -2.00 0.00
CA LYS A 298 16.38 -3.03 0.01
C LYS A 298 16.09 -4.13 -1.01
N LEU A 299 14.87 -4.64 -1.05
CA LEU A 299 14.47 -5.66 -2.03
C LEU A 299 14.73 -5.22 -3.47
N LEU A 300 14.34 -3.98 -3.82
CA LEU A 300 14.55 -3.45 -5.18
C LEU A 300 16.03 -3.27 -5.51
N ILE A 301 16.84 -2.82 -4.56
CA ILE A 301 18.30 -2.70 -4.74
C ILE A 301 18.93 -4.09 -4.91
N ASP A 302 18.54 -5.08 -4.11
CA ASP A 302 19.05 -6.46 -4.21
C ASP A 302 18.71 -7.10 -5.58
N CYS A 303 17.68 -6.59 -6.27
CA CYS A 303 17.32 -6.98 -7.65
C CYS A 303 18.04 -6.16 -8.73
N GLU A 304 19.04 -5.35 -8.37
CA GLU A 304 19.82 -4.52 -9.28
C GLU A 304 18.95 -3.54 -10.12
N CYS A 305 17.94 -2.94 -9.51
CA CYS A 305 17.14 -1.93 -10.18
C CYS A 305 17.98 -0.69 -10.52
N ASP A 306 17.56 0.05 -11.55
CA ASP A 306 18.22 1.30 -11.95
C ASP A 306 17.97 2.40 -10.92
N LEU A 307 19.02 2.77 -10.18
CA LEU A 307 18.99 3.78 -9.10
C LEU A 307 18.99 5.21 -9.64
N ASP A 308 19.31 5.40 -10.92
CA ASP A 308 19.51 6.70 -11.57
C ASP A 308 18.29 7.13 -12.40
N LEU A 309 17.22 6.34 -12.42
CA LEU A 309 15.95 6.74 -13.03
C LEU A 309 15.45 8.07 -12.42
N THR A 310 14.87 8.90 -13.27
CA THR A 310 14.36 10.21 -12.86
C THR A 310 12.85 10.32 -13.08
N ASP A 311 12.17 10.91 -12.12
CA ASP A 311 10.75 11.23 -12.22
C ASP A 311 10.48 12.45 -13.15
N TYR A 312 9.22 12.91 -13.20
CA TYR A 312 8.83 14.09 -14.00
C TYR A 312 9.48 15.40 -13.52
N ARG A 313 10.02 15.44 -12.29
CA ARG A 313 10.79 16.58 -11.74
C ARG A 313 12.29 16.42 -11.97
N LEU A 314 12.72 15.38 -12.70
CA LEU A 314 14.09 14.94 -12.84
C LEU A 314 14.76 14.57 -11.51
N GLN A 315 13.96 14.20 -10.50
CA GLN A 315 14.45 13.71 -9.22
C GLN A 315 14.74 12.22 -9.30
N THR A 316 15.90 11.80 -8.78
CA THR A 316 16.21 10.39 -8.54
C THR A 316 15.66 9.95 -7.18
N PRO A 317 15.60 8.66 -6.87
CA PRO A 317 15.25 8.18 -5.52
C PRO A 317 16.11 8.82 -4.42
N LEU A 318 17.40 9.08 -4.68
CA LEU A 318 18.28 9.76 -3.73
C LEU A 318 17.90 11.24 -3.52
N HIS A 319 17.38 11.95 -4.53
CA HIS A 319 16.84 13.31 -4.35
C HIS A 319 15.63 13.30 -3.41
N ILE A 320 14.72 12.32 -3.57
CA ILE A 320 13.55 12.16 -2.70
C ILE A 320 13.98 11.83 -1.27
N ALA A 321 14.96 10.91 -1.10
CA ALA A 321 15.53 10.59 0.20
C ALA A 321 16.15 11.82 0.87
N ALA A 322 16.83 12.66 0.07
CA ALA A 322 17.47 13.90 0.53
C ALA A 322 16.44 14.97 0.93
N GLU A 323 15.34 15.10 0.18
CA GLU A 323 14.26 16.07 0.45
C GLU A 323 13.54 15.72 1.76
N HIS A 324 13.29 14.43 2.01
CA HIS A 324 12.55 13.95 3.19
C HIS A 324 13.43 13.49 4.36
N GLY A 325 14.76 13.61 4.26
CA GLY A 325 15.70 13.24 5.32
C GLY A 325 15.72 11.74 5.63
N ARG A 326 15.48 10.86 4.65
CA ARG A 326 15.39 9.41 4.78
C ARG A 326 16.79 8.77 4.83
N GLN A 327 17.47 8.85 5.98
CA GLN A 327 18.89 8.47 6.12
C GLN A 327 19.15 6.99 5.81
N ASP A 328 18.31 6.07 6.32
CA ASP A 328 18.52 4.63 6.13
C ASP A 328 18.41 4.22 4.65
N MET A 329 17.42 4.76 3.95
CA MET A 329 17.24 4.48 2.53
C MET A 329 18.33 5.15 1.67
N ALA A 330 18.70 6.39 2.02
CA ALA A 330 19.81 7.06 1.35
C ALA A 330 21.13 6.26 1.51
N GLU A 331 21.38 5.70 2.68
CA GLU A 331 22.56 4.84 2.89
C GLU A 331 22.55 3.61 1.98
N MET A 332 21.42 2.90 1.91
CA MET A 332 21.29 1.73 1.04
C MET A 332 21.57 2.09 -0.43
N ILE A 333 20.97 3.20 -0.90
CA ILE A 333 21.16 3.69 -2.26
C ILE A 333 22.63 4.10 -2.50
N LEU A 334 23.27 4.78 -1.55
CA LEU A 334 24.68 5.19 -1.64
C LEU A 334 25.62 3.99 -1.61
N ILE A 335 25.35 2.95 -0.82
CA ILE A 335 26.18 1.72 -0.79
C ILE A 335 26.08 0.97 -2.12
N ALA A 336 24.91 0.97 -2.74
CA ALA A 336 24.70 0.30 -4.01
C ALA A 336 25.38 1.01 -5.22
N GLY A 337 25.84 2.25 -5.02
CA GLY A 337 26.54 3.02 -6.07
C GLY A 337 25.57 3.77 -6.99
N VAL A 338 25.47 5.08 -6.85
CA VAL A 338 24.53 5.94 -7.56
C VAL A 338 25.23 7.15 -8.16
N ASN A 339 24.71 7.69 -9.26
CA ASN A 339 25.27 8.88 -9.90
C ASN A 339 24.90 10.16 -9.13
N LEU A 340 25.81 10.66 -8.32
CA LEU A 340 25.64 11.86 -7.49
C LEU A 340 25.62 13.19 -8.27
N LYS A 341 25.88 13.16 -9.60
CA LYS A 341 25.94 14.37 -10.45
C LYS A 341 24.60 14.72 -11.11
N LEU A 342 23.64 13.83 -11.03
CA LEU A 342 22.30 14.08 -11.59
C LEU A 342 21.65 15.27 -10.89
N GLN A 343 20.96 16.08 -11.68
CA GLN A 343 20.31 17.29 -11.24
C GLN A 343 18.81 17.25 -11.49
N ASP A 344 18.06 17.78 -10.56
CA ASP A 344 16.61 17.99 -10.69
C ASP A 344 16.29 19.12 -11.69
N LYS A 345 15.01 19.40 -11.93
CA LYS A 345 14.56 20.52 -12.78
C LYS A 345 15.03 21.90 -12.32
N GLN A 346 15.45 22.06 -11.08
CA GLN A 346 15.99 23.31 -10.54
C GLN A 346 17.53 23.37 -10.66
N GLY A 347 18.15 22.38 -11.30
CA GLY A 347 19.60 22.26 -11.41
C GLY A 347 20.28 21.91 -10.08
N LYS A 348 19.57 21.24 -9.15
CA LYS A 348 20.08 20.85 -7.83
C LYS A 348 20.43 19.37 -7.81
N THR A 349 21.59 19.05 -7.24
CA THR A 349 21.98 17.69 -6.92
C THR A 349 21.30 17.23 -5.62
N SER A 350 21.30 15.92 -5.36
CA SER A 350 20.83 15.36 -4.07
C SER A 350 21.56 15.96 -2.87
N LEU A 351 22.86 16.31 -3.01
CA LEU A 351 23.62 17.03 -1.99
C LEU A 351 23.05 18.43 -1.73
N ASP A 352 22.75 19.20 -2.78
CA ASP A 352 22.18 20.54 -2.65
C ASP A 352 20.79 20.48 -1.97
N VAL A 353 20.00 19.45 -2.30
CA VAL A 353 18.67 19.24 -1.70
C VAL A 353 18.81 18.91 -0.20
N ALA A 354 19.70 17.99 0.17
CA ALA A 354 19.96 17.64 1.57
C ALA A 354 20.45 18.83 2.39
N ALA A 355 21.37 19.62 1.83
CA ALA A 355 21.92 20.81 2.47
C ALA A 355 20.84 21.88 2.70
N ARG A 356 19.99 22.16 1.70
CA ARG A 356 18.88 23.11 1.79
C ARG A 356 17.82 22.66 2.80
N GLY A 357 17.52 21.35 2.87
CA GLY A 357 16.58 20.76 3.82
C GLY A 357 17.11 20.69 5.25
N ASN A 358 18.33 21.14 5.50
CA ASN A 358 19.03 21.02 6.80
C ASN A 358 19.19 19.58 7.30
N HIS A 359 19.24 18.61 6.38
CA HIS A 359 19.48 17.20 6.68
C HIS A 359 20.98 16.91 6.78
N ILE A 360 21.59 17.39 7.86
CA ILE A 360 23.04 17.42 8.09
C ILE A 360 23.69 16.04 7.87
N ASN A 361 23.20 15.03 8.58
CA ASN A 361 23.78 13.68 8.49
C ASN A 361 23.73 13.11 7.07
N LEU A 362 22.63 13.38 6.36
CA LEU A 362 22.45 12.89 5.00
C LEU A 362 23.37 13.62 4.03
N ALA A 363 23.56 14.92 4.17
CA ALA A 363 24.54 15.67 3.38
C ALA A 363 25.96 15.14 3.60
N ASP A 364 26.33 14.84 4.85
CA ASP A 364 27.62 14.25 5.19
C ASP A 364 27.80 12.86 4.56
N MET A 365 26.73 12.03 4.56
CA MET A 365 26.75 10.72 3.92
C MET A 365 26.97 10.84 2.41
N ILE A 366 26.31 11.76 1.73
CA ILE A 366 26.50 11.98 0.28
C ILE A 366 27.93 12.45 -0.02
N ILE A 367 28.50 13.36 0.79
CA ILE A 367 29.89 13.81 0.59
C ILE A 367 30.87 12.66 0.81
N LYS A 368 30.67 11.82 1.83
CA LYS A 368 31.51 10.64 2.09
C LYS A 368 31.43 9.66 0.91
N ALA A 369 30.24 9.43 0.37
CA ALA A 369 30.06 8.55 -0.78
C ALA A 369 30.74 9.10 -2.04
N ASP A 370 30.59 10.40 -2.37
CA ASP A 370 31.28 11.00 -3.53
C ASP A 370 32.81 10.88 -3.42
N ARG A 371 33.34 11.06 -2.21
CA ARG A 371 34.77 10.89 -1.95
C ARG A 371 35.21 9.42 -2.04
N PHE A 372 34.39 8.50 -1.53
CA PHE A 372 34.65 7.06 -1.61
C PHE A 372 34.62 6.57 -3.04
N TYR A 373 33.63 6.94 -3.87
CA TYR A 373 33.57 6.54 -5.28
C TYR A 373 34.79 7.03 -6.08
N LYS A 374 35.33 8.22 -5.76
CA LYS A 374 36.58 8.70 -6.41
C LYS A 374 37.77 7.88 -5.98
N TRP A 375 37.90 7.60 -4.69
CA TRP A 375 38.99 6.76 -4.16
C TRP A 375 38.94 5.34 -4.74
N GLU A 376 37.75 4.75 -4.78
CA GLU A 376 37.50 3.41 -5.32
C GLU A 376 37.92 3.32 -6.78
N LYS A 377 37.53 4.28 -7.60
CA LYS A 377 37.92 4.36 -9.02
C LYS A 377 39.42 4.43 -9.22
N ASP A 378 40.12 5.10 -8.32
CA ASP A 378 41.58 5.32 -8.44
C ASP A 378 42.38 4.13 -7.87
N ASN A 379 41.81 3.31 -6.96
CA ASN A 379 42.58 2.33 -6.17
C ASN A 379 42.11 0.86 -6.29
N LEU A 380 40.88 0.58 -6.72
CA LEU A 380 40.39 -0.78 -6.88
C LEU A 380 40.54 -1.23 -8.33
N ASN A 381 41.49 -2.12 -8.59
CA ASN A 381 41.48 -2.97 -9.77
C ASN A 381 40.47 -4.11 -9.54
N SER A 382 39.85 -4.60 -10.60
CA SER A 382 38.64 -5.41 -10.70
C SER A 382 38.59 -6.78 -9.95
N ASP A 383 39.59 -7.13 -9.13
CA ASP A 383 39.67 -8.46 -8.49
C ASP A 383 39.63 -8.47 -6.96
N SER A 384 39.27 -7.38 -6.32
CA SER A 384 39.20 -7.38 -4.86
C SER A 384 37.82 -7.60 -4.31
N ASP A 385 37.50 -8.83 -3.89
CA ASP A 385 36.60 -9.16 -2.78
C ASP A 385 37.08 -8.46 -1.51
N SER A 386 37.14 -7.14 -1.54
CA SER A 386 37.78 -6.39 -0.49
C SER A 386 36.86 -6.34 0.74
N TRP A 387 37.46 -6.59 1.90
CA TRP A 387 36.89 -6.37 3.23
C TRP A 387 36.14 -5.03 3.35
N VAL A 388 36.55 -4.02 2.59
CA VAL A 388 35.96 -2.68 2.51
C VAL A 388 34.48 -2.73 2.10
N VAL A 389 34.12 -3.53 1.09
CA VAL A 389 32.76 -3.62 0.57
C VAL A 389 31.79 -4.25 1.59
N ARG A 390 32.26 -5.22 2.38
CA ARG A 390 31.42 -5.91 3.37
C ARG A 390 31.05 -5.08 4.59
N HIS A 391 31.80 -4.00 4.87
CA HIS A 391 31.64 -3.17 6.06
C HIS A 391 31.43 -1.69 5.72
N LEU A 392 31.07 -1.40 4.46
CA LEU A 392 30.86 -0.03 4.00
C LEU A 392 29.64 0.57 4.69
N THR A 393 29.84 1.72 5.31
CA THR A 393 28.77 2.57 5.86
C THR A 393 29.17 4.03 5.73
N PHE A 394 28.23 4.87 5.37
CA PHE A 394 28.42 6.32 5.27
C PHE A 394 27.86 7.06 6.48
N LYS A 395 27.19 6.37 7.40
CA LYS A 395 26.71 6.93 8.68
C LYS A 395 27.87 7.41 9.56
N GLN A 396 27.52 8.05 10.64
CA GLN A 396 28.51 8.52 11.61
C GLN A 396 29.21 7.33 12.26
N ASP A 397 30.56 7.40 12.33
CA ASP A 397 31.35 6.38 13.00
C ASP A 397 31.28 6.53 14.52
N HIS A 398 30.83 5.48 15.21
CA HIS A 398 30.77 5.39 16.66
C HIS A 398 31.71 4.35 17.26
N ARG A 399 32.62 3.77 16.45
CA ARG A 399 33.56 2.74 16.89
C ARG A 399 34.50 3.25 17.98
N LEU A 400 34.83 2.38 18.93
CA LEU A 400 35.76 2.70 20.02
C LEU A 400 37.19 2.98 19.51
N GLU A 401 37.59 2.30 18.44
CA GLU A 401 38.92 2.45 17.80
C GLU A 401 39.17 3.87 17.30
N THR A 402 38.14 4.56 16.84
CA THR A 402 38.23 5.94 16.34
C THR A 402 37.95 7.00 17.40
N GLN A 403 37.59 6.61 18.63
CA GLN A 403 37.19 7.54 19.67
C GLN A 403 38.27 8.56 20.02
N HIS A 404 39.53 8.09 20.12
CA HIS A 404 40.67 8.95 20.42
C HIS A 404 40.86 10.02 19.35
N ILE A 405 40.95 9.61 18.09
CA ILE A 405 41.15 10.54 16.97
C ILE A 405 39.98 11.52 16.83
N ARG A 406 38.73 11.08 17.06
CA ARG A 406 37.55 11.96 17.04
C ARG A 406 37.66 13.04 18.14
N SER A 407 38.21 12.73 19.32
CA SER A 407 38.46 13.73 20.38
C SER A 407 39.53 14.74 19.99
N VAL A 408 40.57 14.32 19.28
CA VAL A 408 41.59 15.21 18.71
C VAL A 408 41.00 16.13 17.66
N ILE A 409 40.20 15.59 16.75
CA ILE A 409 39.48 16.33 15.70
C ILE A 409 38.55 17.37 16.30
N TRP A 410 37.78 17.02 17.32
CA TRP A 410 36.89 17.95 18.01
C TRP A 410 37.65 19.14 18.66
N ARG A 411 38.75 18.84 19.36
CA ARG A 411 39.61 19.88 19.93
C ARG A 411 40.26 20.76 18.85
N LEU A 412 40.72 20.16 17.77
CA LEU A 412 41.29 20.88 16.63
C LEU A 412 40.29 21.87 16.05
N ALA A 413 39.08 21.42 15.71
CA ALA A 413 38.05 22.25 15.12
C ALA A 413 37.56 23.38 16.05
N THR A 414 37.35 23.06 17.34
CA THR A 414 36.67 23.98 18.26
C THR A 414 37.61 24.98 18.95
N LYS A 415 38.91 24.61 19.16
CA LYS A 415 39.84 25.42 19.94
C LYS A 415 41.00 26.02 19.14
N TYR A 416 41.44 25.37 18.08
CA TYR A 416 42.72 25.71 17.43
C TYR A 416 42.61 26.24 16.00
N LEU A 417 41.61 25.79 15.22
CA LEU A 417 41.40 26.31 13.85
C LEU A 417 40.80 27.71 13.89
N LYS A 418 41.34 28.62 13.07
CA LYS A 418 40.81 29.95 12.83
C LYS A 418 39.68 29.94 11.77
N PRO A 419 38.85 30.98 11.71
CA PRO A 419 37.93 31.14 10.60
C PRO A 419 38.64 30.97 9.25
N ASN A 420 38.01 30.25 8.32
CA ASN A 420 38.55 29.91 6.99
C ASN A 420 39.70 28.90 6.93
N GLU A 421 40.40 28.54 8.02
CA GLU A 421 41.43 27.52 7.97
C GLU A 421 40.84 26.13 7.66
N TRP A 422 39.64 25.84 8.12
CA TRP A 422 38.96 24.59 7.77
C TRP A 422 38.71 24.46 6.25
N LYS A 423 38.40 25.60 5.56
CA LYS A 423 38.24 25.61 4.08
C LYS A 423 39.57 25.31 3.38
N LYS A 424 40.69 25.84 3.88
CA LYS A 424 42.03 25.55 3.35
C LYS A 424 42.38 24.07 3.51
N LEU A 425 42.07 23.50 4.68
CA LEU A 425 42.21 22.05 4.91
C LEU A 425 41.33 21.22 3.96
N ALA A 426 40.05 21.61 3.81
CA ALA A 426 39.17 20.94 2.88
C ALA A 426 39.72 20.97 1.45
N GLN A 427 40.20 22.12 0.98
CA GLN A 427 40.83 22.27 -0.32
C GLN A 427 42.10 21.41 -0.47
N TYR A 428 42.96 21.41 0.57
CA TYR A 428 44.17 20.57 0.60
C TYR A 428 43.80 19.08 0.45
N TRP A 429 42.74 18.61 1.11
CA TRP A 429 42.26 17.23 0.99
C TRP A 429 41.25 17.03 -0.14
N LYS A 430 41.27 17.90 -1.15
CA LYS A 430 40.47 17.77 -2.40
C LYS A 430 38.93 17.69 -2.21
N PHE A 431 38.40 18.37 -1.18
CA PHE A 431 36.97 18.61 -1.15
C PHE A 431 36.54 19.53 -2.28
N THR A 432 35.46 19.26 -2.95
CA THR A 432 34.94 20.12 -4.01
C THR A 432 34.30 21.38 -3.42
N ASP A 433 34.15 22.43 -4.24
CA ASP A 433 33.43 23.64 -3.82
C ASP A 433 31.97 23.34 -3.45
N ALA A 434 31.34 22.35 -4.08
CA ALA A 434 30.00 21.89 -3.72
C ALA A 434 29.95 21.31 -2.29
N HIS A 435 30.96 20.48 -1.91
CA HIS A 435 31.09 19.94 -0.56
C HIS A 435 31.26 21.06 0.47
N ILE A 436 32.15 22.01 0.20
CA ILE A 436 32.42 23.14 1.09
C ILE A 436 31.16 23.99 1.27
N ARG A 437 30.43 24.31 0.19
CA ARG A 437 29.15 25.03 0.26
C ARG A 437 28.09 24.28 1.05
N ALA A 438 27.95 23.00 0.84
CA ALA A 438 26.96 22.16 1.55
C ALA A 438 27.26 22.09 3.06
N ILE A 439 28.54 22.06 3.45
CA ILE A 439 28.94 22.11 4.86
C ILE A 439 28.67 23.51 5.45
N GLU A 440 28.96 24.59 4.71
CA GLU A 440 28.83 25.97 5.17
C GLU A 440 27.37 26.43 5.30
N GLN A 441 26.47 25.89 4.49
CA GLN A 441 25.08 26.34 4.40
C GLN A 441 24.26 26.06 5.67
N GLN A 442 24.72 25.22 6.57
CA GLN A 442 23.88 24.66 7.65
C GLN A 442 23.90 25.39 8.99
N TRP A 443 24.81 26.30 9.23
CA TRP A 443 24.83 27.14 10.43
C TRP A 443 25.27 28.54 10.08
N THR A 444 24.51 29.50 10.58
CA THR A 444 24.82 30.93 10.43
C THR A 444 25.20 31.52 11.78
N GLY A 445 26.36 32.11 11.88
CA GLY A 445 26.81 32.79 13.10
C GLY A 445 28.32 32.89 13.21
N ASN A 446 28.82 33.82 14.03
CA ASN A 446 30.26 34.12 14.12
C ASN A 446 31.15 32.95 14.58
N LYS A 447 30.58 31.89 15.15
CA LYS A 447 31.30 30.71 15.62
C LYS A 447 31.00 29.44 14.82
N SER A 448 30.14 29.49 13.81
CA SER A 448 29.73 28.34 13.01
C SER A 448 30.89 27.63 12.30
N TYR A 449 32.00 28.35 12.05
CA TYR A 449 33.21 27.75 11.46
C TYR A 449 33.77 26.57 12.29
N ARG A 450 33.48 26.51 13.58
CA ARG A 450 33.91 25.40 14.46
C ARG A 450 33.15 24.13 14.13
N ASP A 451 31.86 24.24 13.94
CA ASP A 451 30.98 23.11 13.59
C ASP A 451 31.24 22.65 12.16
N HIS A 452 31.43 23.60 11.21
CA HIS A 452 31.82 23.32 9.84
C HIS A 452 33.17 22.59 9.78
N GLY A 453 34.17 23.07 10.55
CA GLY A 453 35.49 22.45 10.65
C GLY A 453 35.42 21.05 11.25
N HIS A 454 34.63 20.85 12.29
CA HIS A 454 34.44 19.54 12.92
C HIS A 454 33.82 18.53 11.96
N ARG A 455 32.73 18.90 11.27
CA ARG A 455 32.10 18.05 10.27
C ARG A 455 33.03 17.69 9.13
N MET A 456 33.68 18.68 8.56
CA MET A 456 34.66 18.47 7.48
C MET A 456 35.74 17.45 7.88
N LEU A 457 36.25 17.57 9.10
CA LEU A 457 37.26 16.66 9.63
C LEU A 457 36.72 15.25 9.87
N LEU A 458 35.47 15.10 10.31
CA LEU A 458 34.83 13.77 10.43
C LEU A 458 34.60 13.12 9.08
N ILE A 459 34.18 13.87 8.07
CA ILE A 459 34.04 13.37 6.69
C ILE A 459 35.41 12.95 6.13
N TRP A 460 36.46 13.76 6.36
CA TRP A 460 37.82 13.42 5.97
C TRP A 460 38.30 12.15 6.67
N LEU A 461 38.10 12.03 7.99
CA LEU A 461 38.48 10.85 8.77
C LEU A 461 37.85 9.57 8.21
N HIS A 462 36.58 9.63 7.83
CA HIS A 462 35.90 8.47 7.21
C HIS A 462 36.70 7.97 5.99
N GLY A 463 37.09 8.85 5.09
CA GLY A 463 37.88 8.48 3.90
C GLY A 463 39.25 7.87 4.24
N VAL A 464 39.93 8.44 5.22
CA VAL A 464 41.26 7.94 5.69
C VAL A 464 41.13 6.54 6.31
N VAL A 465 40.11 6.32 7.13
CA VAL A 465 39.85 5.01 7.75
C VAL A 465 39.46 3.96 6.69
N MET A 466 38.65 4.34 5.71
CA MET A 466 38.27 3.43 4.62
C MET A 466 39.46 3.08 3.73
N ALA A 467 40.41 4.01 3.52
CA ALA A 467 41.65 3.78 2.79
C ALA A 467 42.71 3.00 3.58
N GLY A 468 42.47 2.71 4.87
CA GLY A 468 43.45 2.05 5.73
C GLY A 468 44.66 2.92 6.08
N GLU A 469 44.57 4.24 5.88
CA GLU A 469 45.65 5.18 6.11
C GLU A 469 45.74 5.62 7.58
N ASN A 470 46.91 6.13 8.00
CA ASN A 470 47.09 6.64 9.35
C ASN A 470 46.53 8.07 9.51
N PRO A 471 45.45 8.27 10.33
CA PRO A 471 44.84 9.58 10.47
C PRO A 471 45.75 10.65 11.06
N ILE A 472 46.67 10.29 11.97
CA ILE A 472 47.63 11.25 12.60
C ILE A 472 48.60 11.78 11.56
N LYS A 473 49.11 10.92 10.67
CA LYS A 473 49.96 11.30 9.57
C LYS A 473 49.24 12.26 8.61
N GLY A 474 48.00 11.92 8.21
CA GLY A 474 47.22 12.75 7.32
C GLY A 474 46.86 14.13 7.91
N LEU A 475 46.55 14.20 9.23
CA LEU A 475 46.38 15.48 9.92
C LEU A 475 47.64 16.32 9.96
N PHE A 476 48.80 15.69 10.23
CA PHE A 476 50.09 16.36 10.22
C PHE A 476 50.38 17.00 8.88
N GLU A 477 50.30 16.22 7.80
CA GLU A 477 50.55 16.67 6.42
C GLU A 477 49.60 17.81 6.03
N GLY A 478 48.30 17.69 6.32
CA GLY A 478 47.30 18.71 6.03
C GLY A 478 47.55 20.02 6.76
N LEU A 479 47.89 19.98 8.05
CA LEU A 479 48.21 21.18 8.83
C LEU A 479 49.49 21.86 8.37
N VAL A 480 50.53 21.08 8.03
CA VAL A 480 51.73 21.64 7.40
C VAL A 480 51.41 22.28 6.07
N GLY A 481 50.56 21.65 5.26
CA GLY A 481 50.15 22.16 3.94
C GLY A 481 49.42 23.51 4.00
N ILE A 482 48.69 23.80 5.07
CA ILE A 482 48.04 25.12 5.28
C ILE A 482 48.93 26.13 6.06
N GLY A 483 50.19 25.79 6.33
CA GLY A 483 51.13 26.65 7.05
C GLY A 483 51.05 26.63 8.56
N ARG A 484 50.35 25.64 9.17
CA ARG A 484 50.19 25.50 10.64
C ARG A 484 51.07 24.39 11.19
N ARG A 485 52.37 24.50 11.00
CA ARG A 485 53.38 23.53 11.45
C ARG A 485 53.45 23.43 12.96
N ASP A 486 53.26 24.54 13.68
CA ASP A 486 53.14 24.64 15.12
C ASP A 486 52.08 23.67 15.69
N LEU A 487 50.91 23.68 15.07
CA LEU A 487 49.78 22.87 15.46
C LEU A 487 49.99 21.39 15.06
N ALA A 488 50.58 21.13 13.87
CA ALA A 488 50.90 19.79 13.43
C ALA A 488 51.85 19.07 14.41
N GLU A 489 52.89 19.75 14.87
CA GLU A 489 53.86 19.19 15.83
C GLU A 489 53.25 18.96 17.21
N SER A 490 52.33 19.82 17.65
CA SER A 490 51.58 19.64 18.90
C SER A 490 50.72 18.38 18.87
N ILE A 491 49.94 18.14 17.76
CA ILE A 491 49.11 16.95 17.60
C ILE A 491 49.95 15.69 17.59
N ARG A 492 51.08 15.70 16.88
CA ARG A 492 52.02 14.55 16.79
C ARG A 492 52.58 14.20 18.20
N LYS A 493 52.94 15.20 18.99
CA LYS A 493 53.41 14.99 20.35
C LYS A 493 52.33 14.40 21.29
N GLN A 494 51.08 14.88 21.17
CA GLN A 494 49.96 14.36 21.97
C GLN A 494 49.64 12.91 21.59
N ALA A 495 49.61 12.56 20.33
CA ALA A 495 49.34 11.21 19.87
C ALA A 495 50.42 10.20 20.35
N ASN A 496 51.68 10.60 20.32
CA ASN A 496 52.78 9.76 20.79
C ASN A 496 52.83 9.62 22.34
N ALA A 497 52.32 10.61 23.10
CA ALA A 497 52.24 10.56 24.55
C ALA A 497 51.13 9.60 25.04
N ASP A 498 50.02 9.51 24.31
CA ASP A 498 48.92 8.62 24.65
C ASP A 498 49.21 7.15 24.29
N ASP A 499 50.05 6.89 23.30
CA ASP A 499 50.53 5.53 22.94
C ASP A 499 51.55 4.96 23.95
N SER A 500 52.19 5.83 24.73
CA SER A 500 53.17 5.44 25.75
C SER A 500 52.57 5.22 27.16
N SER A 501 51.28 5.44 27.37
CA SER A 501 50.61 5.14 28.65
C SER A 501 50.32 3.62 28.73
N PRO A 502 50.78 2.89 29.78
CA PRO A 502 50.56 1.47 29.92
C PRO A 502 49.05 1.19 30.01
N LYS A 503 48.52 0.35 29.13
CA LYS A 503 47.19 -0.22 29.23
C LYS A 503 47.08 -0.89 30.61
N LYS A 504 46.41 -0.26 31.58
CA LYS A 504 45.98 -0.95 32.79
C LYS A 504 45.03 -2.07 32.38
N CYS A 505 45.55 -3.29 32.28
CA CYS A 505 44.77 -4.49 32.38
C CYS A 505 44.11 -4.52 33.75
N THR A 506 42.87 -4.14 33.87
CA THR A 506 42.01 -4.57 34.98
C THR A 506 41.45 -5.92 34.61
N ALA A 507 42.15 -6.97 35.01
CA ALA A 507 41.56 -8.26 35.27
C ALA A 507 40.55 -8.10 36.42
N MET A 508 39.30 -8.35 36.20
CA MET A 508 38.33 -9.02 37.03
C MET A 508 37.10 -9.38 36.19
#